data_14b5c8b1c4fd7096c27a0113446b2585
#
_entry.id   14b5c8b1c4fd7096c27a0113446b2585
#
_cell.length_a   1.000
_cell.length_b   1.000
_cell.length_c   1.000
_cell.angle_alpha   90.00
_cell.angle_beta   90.00
_cell.angle_gamma   90.00
#
_symmetry.space_group_name_H-M   'P 1'
#
loop_
_entity.id
_entity.type
_entity.pdbx_description
1 polymer ?
#
loop_
_entity_poly.entity_id
_entity_poly.type
_entity_poly.pdbx_seq_one_letter_code
_entity_poly.pdbx_strand_id
1 'polypeptide(L)'
;TRLQQEGWLNDRRYAERFAESALSSGRYYGVRLRMEMRRRGFTAAVVSEVLAPLLAESDEISEVRLAVERRYPGFSCSAACDRDKRRVIGFLQRRGFGLSAIMRALRTEE
;
A
#
# COMPACT_ATOMS: atom_id res chain seq x y z
N THR A 1 1.46 0.49 32.88
CA THR A 1 2.05 -0.63 33.60
C THR A 1 3.16 -1.29 32.79
N ARG A 2 4.03 -2.00 33.46
CA ARG A 2 5.17 -2.66 32.84
C ARG A 2 4.76 -3.64 31.72
N LEU A 3 3.73 -4.43 31.94
CA LEU A 3 3.22 -5.37 30.96
C LEU A 3 2.68 -4.67 29.71
N GLN A 4 2.01 -3.54 29.91
CA GLN A 4 1.49 -2.75 28.79
C GLN A 4 2.63 -2.14 27.96
N GLN A 5 3.69 -1.71 28.63
CA GLN A 5 4.86 -1.16 27.92
C GLN A 5 5.57 -2.23 27.10
N GLU A 6 5.73 -3.41 27.67
CA GLU A 6 6.34 -4.53 26.94
C GLU A 6 5.47 -4.97 25.78
N GLY A 7 4.16 -5.04 25.95
CA GLY A 7 3.23 -5.36 24.90
C GLY A 7 3.24 -4.33 23.78
N TRP A 8 3.34 -3.04 24.15
CA TRP A 8 3.39 -1.96 23.18
C TRP A 8 4.66 -2.04 22.30
N LEU A 9 5.82 -2.33 22.90
CA LEU A 9 7.08 -2.47 22.16
C LEU A 9 7.04 -3.68 21.22
N ASN A 10 6.48 -4.79 21.65
CA ASN A 10 6.33 -5.97 20.81
C ASN A 10 5.35 -5.68 19.65
N ASP A 11 4.26 -4.98 19.94
CA ASP A 11 3.29 -4.60 18.93
C ASP A 11 3.91 -3.70 17.86
N ARG A 12 4.80 -2.80 18.26
CA ARG A 12 5.50 -1.93 17.33
C ARG A 12 6.39 -2.73 16.38
N ARG A 13 7.18 -3.66 16.90
CA ARG A 13 8.01 -4.54 16.07
C ARG A 13 7.18 -5.37 15.13
N TYR A 14 6.10 -5.92 15.63
CA TYR A 14 5.18 -6.71 14.82
C TYR A 14 4.54 -5.84 13.73
N ALA A 15 4.16 -4.62 14.09
CA ALA A 15 3.59 -3.67 13.14
C ALA A 15 4.58 -3.31 12.05
N GLU A 16 5.84 -3.07 12.40
CA GLU A 16 6.89 -2.78 11.43
C GLU A 16 7.07 -3.93 10.44
N ARG A 17 7.16 -5.16 10.94
CA ARG A 17 7.30 -6.35 10.10
C ARG A 17 6.08 -6.54 9.20
N PHE A 18 4.90 -6.34 9.74
CA PHE A 18 3.67 -6.46 8.97
C PHE A 18 3.64 -5.44 7.84
N ALA A 19 3.95 -4.18 8.16
CA ALA A 19 3.95 -3.09 7.17
C ALA A 19 4.99 -3.33 6.07
N GLU A 20 6.21 -3.70 6.44
CA GLU A 20 7.26 -3.99 5.48
C GLU A 20 6.89 -5.15 4.56
N SER A 21 6.33 -6.21 5.13
CA SER A 21 5.88 -7.37 4.37
C SER A 21 4.75 -7.00 3.40
N ALA A 22 3.79 -6.21 3.87
CA ALA A 22 2.66 -5.78 3.05
C ALA A 22 3.12 -4.92 1.88
N LEU A 23 4.06 -3.98 2.13
CA LEU A 23 4.58 -3.11 1.09
C LEU A 23 5.42 -3.89 0.08
N SER A 24 6.27 -4.80 0.53
CA SER A 24 7.13 -5.56 -0.38
C SER A 24 6.33 -6.57 -1.21
N SER A 25 5.26 -7.13 -0.66
CA SER A 25 4.39 -8.05 -1.40
C SER A 25 3.36 -7.35 -2.27
N GLY A 26 3.15 -6.04 -2.07
CA GLY A 26 2.16 -5.27 -2.80
C GLY A 26 0.72 -5.54 -2.41
N ARG A 27 0.48 -6.17 -1.26
CA ARG A 27 -0.88 -6.48 -0.81
C ARG A 27 -1.68 -5.26 -0.43
N TYR A 28 -1.07 -4.37 0.34
CA TYR A 28 -1.73 -3.19 0.87
C TYR A 28 -0.81 -1.99 0.76
N TYR A 29 -1.39 -0.82 0.59
CA TYR A 29 -0.65 0.42 0.54
C TYR A 29 -1.49 1.56 1.12
N GLY A 30 -0.83 2.57 1.68
CA GLY A 30 -1.48 3.80 2.14
C GLY A 30 -2.64 3.57 3.08
N VAL A 31 -3.79 4.10 2.72
CA VAL A 31 -5.01 4.04 3.54
C VAL A 31 -5.43 2.59 3.81
N ARG A 32 -5.33 1.72 2.80
CA ARG A 32 -5.71 0.32 2.98
C ARG A 32 -4.80 -0.39 3.97
N LEU A 33 -3.51 -0.10 3.93
CA LEU A 33 -2.56 -0.65 4.90
C LEU A 33 -2.89 -0.19 6.31
N ARG A 34 -3.22 1.09 6.49
CA ARG A 34 -3.63 1.62 7.79
C ARG A 34 -4.88 0.91 8.31
N MET A 35 -5.88 0.75 7.45
CA MET A 35 -7.12 0.08 7.82
C MET A 35 -6.87 -1.36 8.24
N GLU A 36 -6.04 -2.06 7.48
CA GLU A 36 -5.73 -3.46 7.77
C GLU A 36 -4.97 -3.61 9.09
N MET A 37 -4.04 -2.71 9.37
CA MET A 37 -3.32 -2.72 10.64
C MET A 37 -4.25 -2.42 11.82
N ARG A 38 -5.16 -1.44 11.67
CA ARG A 38 -6.16 -1.14 12.68
C ARG A 38 -7.08 -2.32 12.93
N ARG A 39 -7.48 -3.00 11.86
CA ARG A 39 -8.33 -4.19 11.95
C ARG A 39 -7.65 -5.31 12.73
N ARG A 40 -6.33 -5.41 12.64
CA ARG A 40 -5.55 -6.42 13.37
C ARG A 40 -5.29 -6.06 14.82
N GLY A 41 -5.74 -4.88 15.26
CA GLY A 41 -5.66 -4.47 16.65
C GLY A 41 -4.55 -3.48 16.97
N PHE A 42 -3.77 -3.04 16.00
CA PHE A 42 -2.75 -2.01 16.24
C PHE A 42 -3.42 -0.66 16.51
N THR A 43 -2.86 0.09 17.46
CA THR A 43 -3.39 1.41 17.78
C THR A 43 -3.09 2.42 16.67
N ALA A 44 -3.88 3.49 16.59
CA ALA A 44 -3.66 4.54 15.61
C ALA A 44 -2.27 5.17 15.75
N ALA A 45 -1.79 5.33 16.98
CA ALA A 45 -0.46 5.89 17.24
C ALA A 45 0.64 5.01 16.67
N VAL A 46 0.58 3.70 16.92
CA VAL A 46 1.57 2.74 16.40
C VAL A 46 1.53 2.70 14.88
N VAL A 47 0.34 2.66 14.29
CA VAL A 47 0.18 2.66 12.83
C VAL A 47 0.82 3.90 12.23
N SER A 48 0.53 5.08 12.76
CA SER A 48 1.09 6.33 12.25
C SER A 48 2.61 6.37 12.37
N GLU A 49 3.15 5.97 13.53
CA GLU A 49 4.60 5.96 13.76
C GLU A 49 5.33 5.01 12.83
N VAL A 50 4.76 3.84 12.59
CA VAL A 50 5.37 2.82 11.74
C VAL A 50 5.28 3.19 10.26
N LEU A 51 4.12 3.65 9.81
CA LEU A 51 3.90 3.92 8.39
C LEU A 51 4.51 5.23 7.90
N ALA A 52 4.60 6.25 8.75
CA ALA A 52 5.11 7.55 8.32
C ALA A 52 6.49 7.46 7.64
N PRO A 53 7.52 6.84 8.26
CA PRO A 53 8.81 6.75 7.59
C PRO A 53 8.80 5.82 6.38
N LEU A 54 8.06 4.72 6.44
CA LEU A 54 8.01 3.77 5.32
C LEU A 54 7.36 4.39 4.09
N LEU A 55 6.26 5.12 4.27
CA LEU A 55 5.57 5.77 3.16
C LEU A 55 6.34 6.99 2.65
N ALA A 56 7.05 7.69 3.53
CA ALA A 56 7.88 8.83 3.13
C ALA A 56 9.04 8.40 2.23
N GLU A 57 9.61 7.21 2.48
CA GLU A 57 10.71 6.68 1.68
C GLU A 57 10.23 6.01 0.39
N SER A 58 8.95 5.63 0.33
CA SER A 58 8.42 4.95 -0.86
C SER A 58 7.97 5.95 -1.92
N ASP A 59 8.09 5.53 -3.18
CA ASP A 59 7.53 6.26 -4.30
C ASP A 59 6.24 5.57 -4.72
N GLU A 60 5.11 6.19 -4.41
CA GLU A 60 3.79 5.60 -4.68
C GLU A 60 3.60 5.29 -6.17
N ILE A 61 4.08 6.15 -7.04
CA ILE A 61 3.97 5.94 -8.49
C ILE A 61 4.72 4.68 -8.91
N SER A 62 5.94 4.50 -8.40
CA SER A 62 6.73 3.30 -8.68
C SER A 62 6.06 2.05 -8.12
N GLU A 63 5.47 2.15 -6.93
CA GLU A 63 4.75 1.03 -6.32
C GLU A 63 3.52 0.64 -7.12
N VAL A 64 2.79 1.63 -7.68
CA VAL A 64 1.66 1.36 -8.58
C VAL A 64 2.13 0.58 -9.80
N ARG A 65 3.22 1.00 -10.42
CA ARG A 65 3.77 0.32 -11.59
C ARG A 65 4.15 -1.11 -11.29
N LEU A 66 4.80 -1.35 -10.17
CA LEU A 66 5.18 -2.70 -9.75
C LEU A 66 3.94 -3.58 -9.51
N ALA A 67 2.90 -3.02 -8.89
CA ALA A 67 1.66 -3.75 -8.65
C ALA A 67 0.99 -4.14 -9.96
N VAL A 68 0.98 -3.24 -10.94
CA VAL A 68 0.41 -3.50 -12.27
C VAL A 68 1.20 -4.61 -12.97
N GLU A 69 2.52 -4.53 -12.95
CA GLU A 69 3.37 -5.55 -13.59
C GLU A 69 3.15 -6.94 -13.00
N ARG A 70 2.97 -7.02 -11.69
CA ARG A 70 2.76 -8.29 -11.01
C ARG A 70 1.41 -8.90 -11.31
N ARG A 71 0.35 -8.07 -11.35
CA ARG A 71 -1.02 -8.58 -11.49
C ARG A 71 -1.48 -8.63 -12.93
N TYR A 72 -1.05 -7.68 -13.75
CA TYR A 72 -1.45 -7.54 -15.14
C TYR A 72 -0.23 -7.38 -16.03
N PRO A 73 0.61 -8.43 -16.15
CA PRO A 73 1.82 -8.33 -16.97
C PRO A 73 1.45 -8.02 -18.42
N GLY A 74 2.18 -7.09 -18.99
CA GLY A 74 1.93 -6.66 -20.38
C GLY A 74 0.81 -5.63 -20.53
N PHE A 75 0.21 -5.16 -19.45
CA PHE A 75 -0.80 -4.11 -19.53
C PHE A 75 -0.21 -2.81 -20.07
N SER A 76 -0.91 -2.22 -21.04
CA SER A 76 -0.55 -0.90 -21.58
C SER A 76 -1.78 -0.01 -21.54
N CYS A 77 -1.66 1.15 -20.91
CA CYS A 77 -2.77 2.07 -20.78
C CYS A 77 -3.23 2.62 -22.14
N SER A 78 -2.28 2.85 -23.04
CA SER A 78 -2.60 3.37 -24.36
C SER A 78 -3.31 2.35 -25.26
N ALA A 79 -3.02 1.06 -25.06
CA ALA A 79 -3.61 -0.03 -25.86
C ALA A 79 -4.86 -0.62 -25.22
N ALA A 80 -5.09 -0.38 -23.93
CA ALA A 80 -6.21 -0.97 -23.19
C ALA A 80 -7.52 -0.25 -23.48
N CYS A 81 -8.61 -1.01 -23.51
CA CYS A 81 -9.95 -0.43 -23.58
C CYS A 81 -10.38 0.15 -22.23
N ASP A 82 -11.44 0.95 -22.22
CA ASP A 82 -11.94 1.59 -20.99
C ASP A 82 -12.29 0.57 -19.90
N ARG A 83 -12.82 -0.57 -20.29
CA ARG A 83 -13.17 -1.65 -19.37
C ARG A 83 -11.95 -2.18 -18.63
N ASP A 84 -10.86 -2.42 -19.36
CA ASP A 84 -9.62 -2.92 -18.78
C ASP A 84 -8.97 -1.87 -17.89
N LYS A 85 -9.00 -0.60 -18.31
CA LYS A 85 -8.49 0.51 -17.50
C LYS A 85 -9.22 0.61 -16.17
N ARG A 86 -10.55 0.51 -16.19
CA ARG A 86 -11.36 0.55 -14.97
C ARG A 86 -11.04 -0.62 -14.04
N ARG A 87 -10.82 -1.80 -14.62
CA ARG A 87 -10.46 -2.99 -13.85
C ARG A 87 -9.13 -2.79 -13.12
N VAL A 88 -8.13 -2.30 -13.81
CA VAL A 88 -6.82 -2.03 -13.23
C VAL A 88 -6.90 -0.95 -12.16
N ILE A 89 -7.59 0.15 -12.45
CA ILE A 89 -7.76 1.25 -11.48
C ILE A 89 -8.47 0.74 -10.22
N GLY A 90 -9.55 -0.03 -10.38
CA GLY A 90 -10.27 -0.61 -9.26
C GLY A 90 -9.42 -1.53 -8.42
N PHE A 91 -8.60 -2.35 -9.05
CA PHE A 91 -7.64 -3.21 -8.35
C PHE A 91 -6.68 -2.37 -7.49
N LEU A 92 -6.10 -1.33 -8.08
CA LEU A 92 -5.13 -0.48 -7.38
C LEU A 92 -5.77 0.28 -6.23
N GLN A 93 -6.99 0.77 -6.41
CA GLN A 93 -7.71 1.45 -5.33
C GLN A 93 -8.00 0.51 -4.16
N ARG A 94 -8.35 -0.74 -4.45
CA ARG A 94 -8.57 -1.75 -3.39
C ARG A 94 -7.29 -2.07 -2.63
N ARG A 95 -6.13 -1.92 -3.27
CA ARG A 95 -4.83 -2.09 -2.59
C ARG A 95 -4.48 -0.90 -1.71
N GLY A 96 -5.15 0.24 -1.89
CA GLY A 96 -4.95 1.42 -1.07
C GLY A 96 -4.22 2.57 -1.76
N PHE A 97 -3.92 2.44 -3.05
CA PHE A 97 -3.28 3.52 -3.79
C PHE A 97 -4.26 4.66 -4.04
N GLY A 98 -3.76 5.90 -3.98
CA GLY A 98 -4.55 7.07 -4.30
C GLY A 98 -4.81 7.19 -5.80
N LEU A 99 -5.98 7.67 -6.17
CA LEU A 99 -6.34 7.83 -7.58
C LEU A 99 -5.34 8.72 -8.33
N SER A 100 -4.87 9.78 -7.70
CA SER A 100 -3.89 10.70 -8.29
C SER A 100 -2.60 9.98 -8.69
N ALA A 101 -2.06 9.16 -7.80
CA ALA A 101 -0.85 8.37 -8.06
C ALA A 101 -1.09 7.33 -9.14
N ILE A 102 -2.26 6.67 -9.12
CA ILE A 102 -2.64 5.68 -10.13
C ILE A 102 -2.65 6.33 -11.52
N MET A 103 -3.32 7.46 -11.65
CA MET A 103 -3.44 8.14 -12.93
C MET A 103 -2.08 8.63 -13.45
N ARG A 104 -1.23 9.13 -12.55
CA ARG A 104 0.12 9.56 -12.94
C ARG A 104 0.97 8.39 -13.41
N ALA A 105 0.90 7.28 -12.70
CA ALA A 105 1.66 6.08 -13.07
C ALA A 105 1.23 5.55 -14.43
N LEU A 106 -0.07 5.50 -14.69
CA LEU A 106 -0.60 5.01 -15.96
C LEU A 106 -0.30 5.96 -17.13
N ARG A 107 -0.28 7.27 -16.87
CA ARG A 107 0.07 8.26 -17.91
C ARG A 107 1.52 8.17 -18.33
N THR A 108 2.41 7.97 -17.38
CA THR A 108 3.85 7.95 -17.69
C THR A 108 4.28 6.71 -18.45
N GLU A 109 3.42 5.69 -18.55
CA GLU A 109 3.68 4.52 -19.37
C GLU A 109 3.40 4.79 -20.86
N GLU A 110 2.71 5.87 -21.13
CA GLU A 110 2.48 6.30 -22.51
C GLU A 110 3.70 7.02 -23.07
#